data_456eef0fa0360b7a5f4657424d2582f0
#
_entry.id   456eef0fa0360b7a5f4657424d2582f0
#
_cell.length_a   1.000
_cell.length_b   1.000
_cell.length_c   1.000
_cell.angle_alpha   90.00
_cell.angle_beta   90.00
_cell.angle_gamma   90.00
#
_symmetry.space_group_name_H-M   'P 1'
#
loop_
_entity.id
_entity.type
_entity.pdbx_description
1 polymer ?
#
loop_
_entity_poly.entity_id
_entity_poly.type
_entity_poly.pdbx_seq_one_letter_code
_entity_poly.pdbx_strand_id
1 'polypeptide(L)'
;MTPERPTGVAASPNDIGAHATSAAPKSVKAPRRPGSDPQLYAALDLGTNSCRMLIARPVGGHFEVVDSFSKAVELGTGLKTSGMLSHRPMQRTLQALRICRSKLDQHNVRKMRLVATEACRRARNSPDFIRRAHLETGLKLDIITAEEEARLAVVSCASLVAPETEQLLVIDIGGGSTELVWIDLSRVAPEKRRNAIMSMHRGAFMNPPADDKPHVVDWISVPLGVATLKDYFREVDDDSARFALMSWYFEEQLEAFTPYRDAQAHRAFQVIGTSGTITTVAASYLRLKRYDRNKVDGLVMNSDQVDSVIREYLALGPIGRRQDPRIGRERHTQIMSGAAILTALMRVWPTDRMSVADRGLREGLLFAQMSHDGALDLKP
;
A
#
# COMPACT_ATOMS: atom_id res chain seq x y z
N MET A 1 -30.03 27.28 60.92
CA MET A 1 -30.84 28.48 60.73
C MET A 1 -31.11 28.65 59.28
N THR A 2 -32.18 28.07 58.79
CA THR A 2 -33.02 28.55 57.68
C THR A 2 -33.85 29.68 58.13
N PRO A 3 -34.38 30.61 57.33
CA PRO A 3 -35.21 30.44 56.16
C PRO A 3 -34.89 31.49 55.03
N GLU A 4 -35.53 31.71 53.93
CA GLU A 4 -36.84 31.46 53.32
C GLU A 4 -36.85 31.85 51.86
N ARG A 5 -37.72 31.23 51.08
CA ARG A 5 -38.23 31.75 49.80
C ARG A 5 -39.35 32.76 50.04
N PRO A 6 -39.70 33.61 49.07
CA PRO A 6 -40.89 33.35 48.27
C PRO A 6 -40.78 33.78 46.77
N THR A 7 -41.33 33.05 45.84
CA THR A 7 -42.63 33.02 45.15
C THR A 7 -43.02 34.28 44.35
N GLY A 8 -43.25 34.09 43.06
CA GLY A 8 -44.46 34.57 42.45
C GLY A 8 -44.32 35.13 41.05
N VAL A 9 -44.96 34.49 40.16
CA VAL A 9 -46.06 34.77 39.23
C VAL A 9 -45.73 35.20 37.79
N ALA A 10 -46.27 34.41 36.95
CA ALA A 10 -46.60 34.35 35.54
C ALA A 10 -46.93 35.64 34.76
N ALA A 11 -46.59 35.63 33.46
CA ALA A 11 -47.55 35.81 32.35
C ALA A 11 -46.84 35.82 31.02
N SER A 12 -47.28 34.96 30.11
CA SER A 12 -47.16 35.05 28.63
C SER A 12 -48.22 36.07 28.12
N PRO A 13 -48.34 36.43 26.81
CA PRO A 13 -47.88 35.75 25.58
C PRO A 13 -47.44 36.68 24.42
N ASN A 14 -47.04 36.01 23.28
CA ASN A 14 -47.07 36.44 21.88
C ASN A 14 -46.07 37.54 21.42
N ASP A 15 -45.17 37.29 20.44
CA ASP A 15 -45.48 37.30 19.00
C ASP A 15 -44.25 36.94 18.15
N ILE A 16 -44.46 36.06 17.22
CA ILE A 16 -44.05 35.96 15.81
C ILE A 16 -42.70 36.62 15.42
N GLY A 17 -41.71 35.77 15.12
CA GLY A 17 -40.48 36.10 14.39
C GLY A 17 -39.97 34.92 13.59
N ALA A 18 -40.32 34.86 12.32
CA ALA A 18 -39.92 33.81 11.40
C ALA A 18 -38.41 33.79 11.17
N HIS A 19 -37.71 32.73 11.58
CA HIS A 19 -36.37 32.44 11.14
C HIS A 19 -36.42 31.48 9.92
N ALA A 20 -36.11 32.04 8.75
CA ALA A 20 -35.89 31.32 7.53
C ALA A 20 -34.64 30.45 7.69
N THR A 21 -34.82 29.14 7.74
CA THR A 21 -33.76 28.14 7.58
C THR A 21 -33.34 28.11 6.12
N SER A 22 -32.16 28.66 5.84
CA SER A 22 -31.46 28.52 4.55
C SER A 22 -31.10 27.04 4.33
N ALA A 23 -31.88 26.35 3.54
CA ALA A 23 -31.53 25.02 3.03
C ALA A 23 -30.41 25.17 2.00
N ALA A 24 -29.26 24.50 2.23
CA ALA A 24 -28.21 24.36 1.25
C ALA A 24 -28.75 23.74 -0.05
N PRO A 25 -28.28 24.19 -1.23
CA PRO A 25 -28.79 23.67 -2.49
C PRO A 25 -28.39 22.18 -2.63
N LYS A 26 -29.40 21.32 -2.79
CA LYS A 26 -29.22 19.92 -3.19
C LYS A 26 -28.56 19.92 -4.57
N SER A 27 -27.34 19.34 -4.65
CA SER A 27 -26.68 19.12 -5.93
C SER A 27 -27.57 18.30 -6.83
N VAL A 28 -28.03 18.90 -7.92
CA VAL A 28 -28.79 18.24 -8.99
C VAL A 28 -27.80 17.30 -9.68
N LYS A 29 -27.91 16.01 -9.43
CA LYS A 29 -27.21 14.98 -10.20
C LYS A 29 -27.72 15.05 -11.65
N ALA A 30 -26.80 15.29 -12.61
CA ALA A 30 -27.11 15.21 -14.03
C ALA A 30 -27.78 13.86 -14.35
N PRO A 31 -28.76 13.82 -15.29
CA PRO A 31 -29.47 12.59 -15.61
C PRO A 31 -28.52 11.57 -16.21
N ARG A 32 -28.34 10.44 -15.51
CA ARG A 32 -27.64 9.26 -16.05
C ARG A 32 -28.39 8.75 -17.26
N ARG A 33 -27.68 8.54 -18.37
CA ARG A 33 -28.22 7.82 -19.53
C ARG A 33 -28.69 6.44 -19.07
N PRO A 34 -29.94 6.03 -19.37
CA PRO A 34 -30.42 4.70 -19.03
C PRO A 34 -29.73 3.69 -19.96
N GLY A 35 -28.93 2.73 -19.41
CA GLY A 35 -28.53 1.58 -20.20
C GLY A 35 -27.11 1.04 -20.04
N SER A 36 -26.26 1.50 -19.13
CA SER A 36 -25.03 0.77 -18.83
C SER A 36 -24.76 0.76 -17.32
N ASP A 37 -24.83 -0.41 -16.71
CA ASP A 37 -24.20 -0.62 -15.42
C ASP A 37 -22.76 -0.09 -15.50
N PRO A 38 -22.28 0.68 -14.51
CA PRO A 38 -20.92 1.22 -14.55
C PRO A 38 -19.93 0.07 -14.66
N GLN A 39 -19.13 0.09 -15.73
CA GLN A 39 -18.14 -0.95 -15.98
C GLN A 39 -17.24 -1.13 -14.76
N LEU A 40 -17.17 -2.35 -14.22
CA LEU A 40 -16.31 -2.71 -13.10
C LEU A 40 -14.97 -3.24 -13.61
N TYR A 41 -13.93 -2.91 -12.85
CA TYR A 41 -12.55 -3.35 -13.07
C TYR A 41 -12.08 -4.14 -11.87
N ALA A 42 -11.22 -5.13 -12.10
CA ALA A 42 -10.57 -5.84 -11.02
C ALA A 42 -9.05 -5.88 -11.17
N ALA A 43 -8.39 -5.81 -10.04
CA ALA A 43 -6.94 -6.08 -9.92
C ALA A 43 -6.71 -7.14 -8.85
N LEU A 44 -5.94 -8.19 -9.19
CA LEU A 44 -5.51 -9.22 -8.26
C LEU A 44 -3.98 -9.23 -8.20
N ASP A 45 -3.47 -9.26 -6.99
CA ASP A 45 -2.06 -9.41 -6.64
C ASP A 45 -1.88 -10.73 -5.89
N LEU A 46 -1.13 -11.66 -6.51
CA LEU A 46 -0.68 -12.89 -5.89
C LEU A 46 0.78 -12.73 -5.47
N GLY A 47 0.98 -12.24 -4.27
CA GLY A 47 2.29 -12.06 -3.67
C GLY A 47 2.84 -13.31 -2.98
N THR A 48 4.03 -13.19 -2.42
CA THR A 48 4.72 -14.25 -1.68
C THR A 48 3.94 -14.71 -0.44
N ASN A 49 3.28 -13.77 0.25
CA ASN A 49 2.57 -14.04 1.50
C ASN A 49 1.05 -14.08 1.35
N SER A 50 0.47 -13.29 0.47
CA SER A 50 -0.97 -13.08 0.40
C SER A 50 -1.50 -13.04 -1.02
N CYS A 51 -2.77 -13.46 -1.20
CA CYS A 51 -3.57 -13.24 -2.39
C CYS A 51 -4.58 -12.12 -2.08
N ARG A 52 -4.55 -11.04 -2.84
CA ARG A 52 -5.38 -9.87 -2.64
C ARG A 52 -6.06 -9.46 -3.93
N MET A 53 -7.31 -9.03 -3.86
CA MET A 53 -8.06 -8.53 -5.02
C MET A 53 -8.87 -7.30 -4.65
N LEU A 54 -9.00 -6.37 -5.59
CA LEU A 54 -9.92 -5.25 -5.55
C LEU A 54 -10.83 -5.31 -6.76
N ILE A 55 -12.11 -4.97 -6.53
CA ILE A 55 -13.07 -4.67 -7.59
C ILE A 55 -13.47 -3.20 -7.42
N ALA A 56 -13.39 -2.42 -8.47
CA ALA A 56 -13.60 -0.98 -8.42
C ALA A 56 -14.36 -0.46 -9.65
N ARG A 57 -14.97 0.70 -9.49
CA ARG A 57 -15.61 1.46 -10.57
C ARG A 57 -14.92 2.80 -10.76
N PRO A 58 -14.76 3.29 -12.01
CA PRO A 58 -14.23 4.63 -12.25
C PRO A 58 -15.24 5.69 -11.81
N VAL A 59 -14.73 6.79 -11.22
CA VAL A 59 -15.52 7.95 -10.76
C VAL A 59 -14.71 9.21 -11.01
N GLY A 60 -15.00 9.95 -12.09
CA GLY A 60 -14.21 11.13 -12.46
C GLY A 60 -12.74 10.76 -12.71
N GLY A 61 -11.81 11.48 -12.11
CA GLY A 61 -10.37 11.21 -12.22
C GLY A 61 -9.81 10.15 -11.26
N HIS A 62 -10.68 9.43 -10.52
CA HIS A 62 -10.31 8.39 -9.55
C HIS A 62 -11.22 7.18 -9.67
N PHE A 63 -11.12 6.23 -8.75
CA PHE A 63 -12.01 5.07 -8.67
C PHE A 63 -12.47 4.83 -7.24
N GLU A 64 -13.62 4.18 -7.12
CA GLU A 64 -14.17 3.71 -5.85
C GLU A 64 -14.11 2.20 -5.77
N VAL A 65 -13.65 1.68 -4.62
CA VAL A 65 -13.63 0.23 -4.35
C VAL A 65 -15.06 -0.24 -4.05
N VAL A 66 -15.50 -1.23 -4.81
CA VAL A 66 -16.84 -1.86 -4.67
C VAL A 66 -16.76 -3.09 -3.79
N ASP A 67 -15.71 -3.91 -3.97
CA ASP A 67 -15.48 -5.12 -3.18
C ASP A 67 -13.98 -5.41 -3.07
N SER A 68 -13.60 -6.15 -2.05
CA SER A 68 -12.21 -6.53 -1.81
C SER A 68 -12.10 -7.96 -1.28
N PHE A 69 -10.93 -8.56 -1.50
CA PHE A 69 -10.56 -9.85 -0.94
C PHE A 69 -9.10 -9.82 -0.50
N SER A 70 -8.82 -10.42 0.65
CA SER A 70 -7.46 -10.61 1.14
C SER A 70 -7.36 -11.91 1.93
N LYS A 71 -6.37 -12.74 1.61
CA LYS A 71 -6.12 -14.01 2.33
C LYS A 71 -4.61 -14.28 2.37
N ALA A 72 -4.10 -14.61 3.56
CA ALA A 72 -2.76 -15.15 3.71
C ALA A 72 -2.70 -16.54 3.06
N VAL A 73 -1.84 -16.71 2.06
CA VAL A 73 -1.63 -17.97 1.33
C VAL A 73 -0.23 -18.54 1.54
N GLU A 74 0.72 -17.67 1.97
CA GLU A 74 2.11 -18.02 2.27
C GLU A 74 2.76 -18.84 1.14
N LEU A 75 2.55 -18.39 -0.11
CA LEU A 75 2.97 -19.11 -1.31
C LEU A 75 4.49 -19.33 -1.36
N GLY A 76 5.26 -18.42 -0.80
CA GLY A 76 6.73 -18.49 -0.75
C GLY A 76 7.32 -19.40 0.31
N THR A 77 6.48 -20.06 1.13
CA THR A 77 6.99 -20.95 2.20
C THR A 77 7.84 -22.09 1.63
N GLY A 78 9.09 -22.17 2.09
CA GLY A 78 10.06 -23.19 1.66
C GLY A 78 10.71 -22.93 0.30
N LEU A 79 10.35 -21.84 -0.39
CA LEU A 79 10.87 -21.50 -1.70
C LEU A 79 12.39 -21.26 -1.69
N LYS A 80 12.92 -20.62 -0.64
CA LYS A 80 14.36 -20.37 -0.49
C LYS A 80 15.18 -21.66 -0.52
N THR A 81 14.69 -22.68 0.17
CA THR A 81 15.43 -23.95 0.32
C THR A 81 15.24 -24.88 -0.89
N SER A 82 14.02 -24.96 -1.42
CA SER A 82 13.68 -25.92 -2.49
C SER A 82 13.79 -25.34 -3.91
N GLY A 83 13.70 -24.01 -4.06
CA GLY A 83 13.53 -23.33 -5.35
C GLY A 83 12.19 -23.64 -6.02
N MET A 84 11.22 -24.18 -5.28
CA MET A 84 9.91 -24.61 -5.79
C MET A 84 8.79 -24.18 -4.86
N LEU A 85 7.62 -23.87 -5.41
CA LEU A 85 6.39 -23.70 -4.65
C LEU A 85 5.98 -25.03 -4.03
N SER A 86 5.68 -25.02 -2.74
CA SER A 86 5.28 -26.20 -2.00
C SER A 86 3.79 -26.55 -2.18
N HIS A 87 3.43 -27.82 -2.08
CA HIS A 87 2.10 -28.31 -2.39
C HIS A 87 1.00 -27.66 -1.50
N ARG A 88 1.20 -27.57 -0.18
CA ARG A 88 0.19 -26.98 0.74
C ARG A 88 -0.08 -25.50 0.46
N PRO A 89 0.95 -24.63 0.32
CA PRO A 89 0.75 -23.24 -0.13
C PRO A 89 0.03 -23.12 -1.47
N MET A 90 0.39 -23.92 -2.48
CA MET A 90 -0.32 -23.93 -3.76
C MET A 90 -1.79 -24.26 -3.60
N GLN A 91 -2.15 -25.25 -2.79
CA GLN A 91 -3.56 -25.60 -2.52
C GLN A 91 -4.32 -24.46 -1.83
N ARG A 92 -3.73 -23.79 -0.82
CA ARG A 92 -4.34 -22.61 -0.19
C ARG A 92 -4.57 -21.50 -1.20
N THR A 93 -3.60 -21.28 -2.09
CA THR A 93 -3.71 -20.27 -3.14
C THR A 93 -4.82 -20.59 -4.13
N LEU A 94 -4.94 -21.84 -4.60
CA LEU A 94 -6.04 -22.25 -5.47
C LEU A 94 -7.40 -22.05 -4.82
N GLN A 95 -7.53 -22.32 -3.52
CA GLN A 95 -8.77 -22.03 -2.78
C GLN A 95 -9.08 -20.52 -2.74
N ALA A 96 -8.05 -19.68 -2.53
CA ALA A 96 -8.21 -18.23 -2.56
C ALA A 96 -8.63 -17.75 -3.95
N LEU A 97 -8.02 -18.27 -5.02
CA LEU A 97 -8.35 -17.93 -6.39
C LEU A 97 -9.79 -18.34 -6.79
N ARG A 98 -10.30 -19.49 -6.30
CA ARG A 98 -11.70 -19.88 -6.50
C ARG A 98 -12.66 -18.87 -5.87
N ILE A 99 -12.34 -18.34 -4.68
CA ILE A 99 -13.15 -17.28 -4.05
C ILE A 99 -13.09 -16.00 -4.88
N CYS A 100 -11.90 -15.61 -5.36
CA CYS A 100 -11.75 -14.47 -6.27
C CYS A 100 -12.58 -14.66 -7.52
N ARG A 101 -12.58 -15.83 -8.16
CA ARG A 101 -13.42 -16.15 -9.33
C ARG A 101 -14.90 -15.96 -9.01
N SER A 102 -15.39 -16.51 -7.92
CA SER A 102 -16.79 -16.36 -7.50
C SER A 102 -17.19 -14.89 -7.32
N LYS A 103 -16.32 -14.06 -6.72
CA LYS A 103 -16.58 -12.61 -6.58
C LYS A 103 -16.60 -11.88 -7.93
N LEU A 104 -15.67 -12.20 -8.82
CA LEU A 104 -15.65 -11.63 -10.18
C LEU A 104 -16.92 -11.95 -10.96
N ASP A 105 -17.43 -13.18 -10.83
CA ASP A 105 -18.68 -13.61 -11.45
C ASP A 105 -19.90 -12.92 -10.83
N GLN A 106 -19.95 -12.84 -9.49
CA GLN A 106 -21.02 -12.16 -8.75
C GLN A 106 -21.15 -10.70 -9.15
N HIS A 107 -20.04 -10.01 -9.40
CA HIS A 107 -20.01 -8.61 -9.83
C HIS A 107 -20.00 -8.44 -11.36
N ASN A 108 -20.08 -9.52 -12.14
CA ASN A 108 -20.02 -9.51 -13.61
C ASN A 108 -18.81 -8.71 -14.14
N VAL A 109 -17.64 -8.85 -13.50
CA VAL A 109 -16.41 -8.14 -13.89
C VAL A 109 -15.84 -8.76 -15.15
N ARG A 110 -15.62 -7.95 -16.19
CA ARG A 110 -15.02 -8.39 -17.46
C ARG A 110 -13.66 -7.78 -17.74
N LYS A 111 -13.36 -6.65 -17.12
CA LYS A 111 -12.07 -5.95 -17.24
C LYS A 111 -11.23 -6.25 -15.98
N MET A 112 -10.17 -7.03 -16.14
CA MET A 112 -9.36 -7.43 -15.01
C MET A 112 -7.88 -7.57 -15.38
N ARG A 113 -7.00 -7.23 -14.47
CA ARG A 113 -5.59 -7.52 -14.50
C ARG A 113 -5.22 -8.33 -13.26
N LEU A 114 -4.77 -9.56 -13.47
CA LEU A 114 -4.48 -10.51 -12.40
C LEU A 114 -2.99 -10.86 -12.50
N VAL A 115 -2.22 -10.49 -11.48
CA VAL A 115 -0.76 -10.64 -11.53
C VAL A 115 -0.24 -11.53 -10.40
N ALA A 116 0.90 -12.16 -10.67
CA ALA A 116 1.71 -12.87 -9.70
C ALA A 116 3.12 -12.25 -9.67
N THR A 117 3.71 -12.18 -8.48
CA THR A 117 4.94 -11.44 -8.25
C THR A 117 6.09 -12.35 -7.78
N GLU A 118 6.92 -11.93 -6.85
CA GLU A 118 8.22 -12.48 -6.48
C GLU A 118 8.24 -14.01 -6.28
N ALA A 119 7.28 -14.59 -5.55
CA ALA A 119 7.26 -16.04 -5.34
C ALA A 119 7.16 -16.82 -6.66
N CYS A 120 6.33 -16.33 -7.60
CA CYS A 120 6.16 -16.94 -8.91
C CYS A 120 7.34 -16.63 -9.85
N ARG A 121 7.98 -15.46 -9.75
CA ARG A 121 9.20 -15.16 -10.52
C ARG A 121 10.33 -16.12 -10.19
N ARG A 122 10.49 -16.46 -8.90
CA ARG A 122 11.62 -17.29 -8.42
C ARG A 122 11.41 -18.79 -8.53
N ALA A 123 10.18 -19.25 -8.50
CA ALA A 123 9.89 -20.68 -8.42
C ALA A 123 10.01 -21.39 -9.76
N ARG A 124 10.80 -22.45 -9.82
CA ARG A 124 11.00 -23.26 -11.04
C ARG A 124 9.71 -23.94 -11.54
N ASN A 125 8.79 -24.29 -10.63
CA ASN A 125 7.50 -24.89 -10.95
C ASN A 125 6.34 -23.89 -11.09
N SER A 126 6.64 -22.61 -11.17
CA SER A 126 5.66 -21.54 -11.34
C SER A 126 4.83 -21.70 -12.63
N PRO A 127 5.40 -22.05 -13.81
CA PRO A 127 4.59 -22.23 -15.02
C PRO A 127 3.50 -23.29 -14.86
N ASP A 128 3.82 -24.42 -14.21
CA ASP A 128 2.85 -25.49 -13.95
C ASP A 128 1.77 -25.05 -12.97
N PHE A 129 2.15 -24.30 -11.94
CA PHE A 129 1.20 -23.75 -10.98
C PHE A 129 0.24 -22.75 -11.64
N ILE A 130 0.74 -21.80 -12.47
CA ILE A 130 -0.09 -20.82 -13.19
C ILE A 130 -1.03 -21.53 -14.17
N ARG A 131 -0.55 -22.51 -14.91
CA ARG A 131 -1.39 -23.34 -15.80
C ARG A 131 -2.50 -24.05 -15.01
N ARG A 132 -2.16 -24.67 -13.89
CA ARG A 132 -3.12 -25.32 -13.00
C ARG A 132 -4.14 -24.35 -12.46
N ALA A 133 -3.73 -23.17 -12.00
CA ALA A 133 -4.61 -22.12 -11.53
C ALA A 133 -5.62 -21.70 -12.61
N HIS A 134 -5.15 -21.55 -13.85
CA HIS A 134 -6.03 -21.25 -14.99
C HIS A 134 -7.04 -22.37 -15.25
N LEU A 135 -6.61 -23.62 -15.30
CA LEU A 135 -7.49 -24.77 -15.55
C LEU A 135 -8.56 -24.94 -14.47
N GLU A 136 -8.20 -24.72 -13.20
CA GLU A 136 -9.12 -24.93 -12.07
C GLU A 136 -10.05 -23.75 -11.79
N THR A 137 -9.68 -22.53 -12.20
CA THR A 137 -10.42 -21.31 -11.83
C THR A 137 -10.85 -20.46 -13.02
N GLY A 138 -10.33 -20.72 -14.23
CA GLY A 138 -10.51 -19.86 -15.40
C GLY A 138 -9.77 -18.51 -15.29
N LEU A 139 -9.04 -18.24 -14.22
CA LEU A 139 -8.30 -17.00 -14.04
C LEU A 139 -6.94 -17.09 -14.74
N LYS A 140 -6.63 -16.09 -15.56
CA LYS A 140 -5.32 -15.96 -16.19
C LYS A 140 -4.46 -15.02 -15.37
N LEU A 141 -3.42 -15.57 -14.74
CA LEU A 141 -2.43 -14.81 -13.96
C LEU A 141 -1.21 -14.53 -14.84
N ASP A 142 -0.79 -13.27 -14.89
CA ASP A 142 0.44 -12.85 -15.55
C ASP A 142 1.55 -12.69 -14.51
N ILE A 143 2.73 -13.27 -14.74
CA ILE A 143 3.90 -13.03 -13.87
C ILE A 143 4.54 -11.72 -14.34
N ILE A 144 4.45 -10.68 -13.54
CA ILE A 144 5.02 -9.37 -13.87
C ILE A 144 6.49 -9.26 -13.43
N THR A 145 7.25 -8.41 -14.10
CA THR A 145 8.63 -8.09 -13.72
C THR A 145 8.69 -7.29 -12.45
N ALA A 146 9.85 -7.28 -11.77
CA ALA A 146 10.06 -6.42 -10.60
C ALA A 146 9.97 -4.92 -10.96
N GLU A 147 10.43 -4.55 -12.18
CA GLU A 147 10.29 -3.18 -12.70
C GLU A 147 8.82 -2.76 -12.85
N GLU A 148 7.97 -3.64 -13.41
CA GLU A 148 6.54 -3.36 -13.55
C GLU A 148 5.86 -3.22 -12.17
N GLU A 149 6.23 -4.08 -11.20
CA GLU A 149 5.75 -4.02 -9.82
C GLU A 149 6.12 -2.70 -9.17
N ALA A 150 7.41 -2.30 -9.23
CA ALA A 150 7.91 -1.03 -8.70
C ALA A 150 7.22 0.18 -9.36
N ARG A 151 7.07 0.17 -10.67
CA ARG A 151 6.39 1.23 -11.43
C ARG A 151 4.94 1.42 -10.98
N LEU A 152 4.20 0.32 -10.82
CA LEU A 152 2.80 0.37 -10.40
C LEU A 152 2.64 0.81 -8.93
N ALA A 153 3.59 0.45 -8.06
CA ALA A 153 3.66 0.98 -6.70
C ALA A 153 3.85 2.51 -6.70
N VAL A 154 4.79 3.03 -7.51
CA VAL A 154 5.00 4.48 -7.69
C VAL A 154 3.72 5.18 -8.13
N VAL A 155 3.08 4.69 -9.19
CA VAL A 155 1.83 5.26 -9.73
C VAL A 155 0.72 5.29 -8.68
N SER A 156 0.60 4.24 -7.86
CA SER A 156 -0.40 4.18 -6.79
C SER A 156 -0.23 5.27 -5.73
N CYS A 157 1.01 5.74 -5.55
CA CYS A 157 1.39 6.74 -4.55
C CYS A 157 1.26 8.19 -5.06
N ALA A 158 0.97 8.42 -6.33
CA ALA A 158 1.00 9.75 -6.96
C ALA A 158 0.20 10.82 -6.21
N SER A 159 -0.98 10.47 -5.66
CA SER A 159 -1.85 11.42 -4.94
C SER A 159 -1.25 11.93 -3.62
N LEU A 160 -0.23 11.24 -3.08
CA LEU A 160 0.45 11.60 -1.83
C LEU A 160 1.71 12.44 -2.06
N VAL A 161 2.11 12.64 -3.32
CA VAL A 161 3.26 13.50 -3.65
C VAL A 161 2.92 14.94 -3.31
N ALA A 162 3.72 15.55 -2.43
CA ALA A 162 3.54 16.93 -2.03
C ALA A 162 4.09 17.88 -3.11
N PRO A 163 3.46 19.04 -3.31
CA PRO A 163 3.91 20.00 -4.34
C PRO A 163 5.38 20.42 -4.19
N GLU A 164 5.87 20.51 -2.95
CA GLU A 164 7.24 20.90 -2.63
C GLU A 164 8.29 19.78 -2.82
N THR A 165 7.89 18.55 -3.12
CA THR A 165 8.79 17.39 -3.21
C THR A 165 9.64 17.44 -4.47
N GLU A 166 10.95 17.63 -4.34
CA GLU A 166 11.92 17.57 -5.44
C GLU A 166 12.60 16.20 -5.53
N GLN A 167 12.84 15.56 -4.39
CA GLN A 167 13.39 14.20 -4.32
C GLN A 167 12.38 13.29 -3.65
N LEU A 168 12.00 12.22 -4.34
CA LEU A 168 10.99 11.28 -3.89
C LEU A 168 11.57 9.87 -3.80
N LEU A 169 11.52 9.25 -2.62
CA LEU A 169 11.77 7.82 -2.44
C LEU A 169 10.44 7.09 -2.22
N VAL A 170 10.08 6.21 -3.13
CA VAL A 170 8.95 5.29 -2.94
C VAL A 170 9.46 3.94 -2.47
N ILE A 171 8.86 3.42 -1.40
CA ILE A 171 9.21 2.15 -0.74
C ILE A 171 7.99 1.24 -0.74
N ASP A 172 8.11 0.03 -1.30
CA ASP A 172 7.10 -1.03 -1.15
C ASP A 172 7.71 -2.25 -0.48
N ILE A 173 7.33 -2.50 0.78
CA ILE A 173 7.82 -3.65 1.57
C ILE A 173 6.88 -4.83 1.35
N GLY A 174 7.19 -5.67 0.37
CA GLY A 174 6.43 -6.88 0.06
C GLY A 174 6.71 -8.06 0.99
N GLY A 175 6.09 -9.20 0.67
CA GLY A 175 6.32 -10.46 1.39
C GLY A 175 7.66 -11.11 1.05
N GLY A 176 8.06 -11.04 -0.22
CA GLY A 176 9.23 -11.71 -0.79
C GLY A 176 10.37 -10.77 -1.17
N SER A 177 10.03 -9.53 -1.53
CA SER A 177 10.96 -8.49 -1.97
C SER A 177 10.58 -7.14 -1.36
N THR A 178 11.48 -6.18 -1.51
CA THR A 178 11.25 -4.77 -1.18
C THR A 178 11.72 -3.95 -2.37
N GLU A 179 10.83 -3.16 -2.94
CA GLU A 179 11.10 -2.27 -4.05
C GLU A 179 11.39 -0.85 -3.54
N LEU A 180 12.48 -0.27 -4.04
CA LEU A 180 12.85 1.12 -3.80
C LEU A 180 12.99 1.83 -5.15
N VAL A 181 12.37 3.02 -5.26
CA VAL A 181 12.45 3.85 -6.46
C VAL A 181 12.78 5.27 -6.05
N TRP A 182 13.90 5.80 -6.52
CA TRP A 182 14.29 7.19 -6.31
C TRP A 182 13.97 8.02 -7.55
N ILE A 183 13.20 9.09 -7.35
CA ILE A 183 12.69 9.91 -8.42
C ILE A 183 13.07 11.38 -8.17
N ASP A 184 13.72 11.99 -9.15
CA ASP A 184 13.97 13.43 -9.19
C ASP A 184 12.81 14.14 -9.90
N LEU A 185 12.18 15.06 -9.18
CA LEU A 185 11.09 15.92 -9.62
C LEU A 185 11.50 17.40 -9.70
N SER A 186 12.78 17.73 -9.52
CA SER A 186 13.27 19.11 -9.49
C SER A 186 12.98 19.89 -10.78
N ARG A 187 12.92 19.18 -11.94
CA ARG A 187 12.58 19.74 -13.25
C ARG A 187 11.08 19.76 -13.55
N VAL A 188 10.25 19.29 -12.63
CA VAL A 188 8.79 19.27 -12.79
C VAL A 188 8.16 20.36 -11.95
N ALA A 189 7.35 21.21 -12.57
CA ALA A 189 6.64 22.26 -11.85
C ALA A 189 5.80 21.69 -10.70
N PRO A 190 5.77 22.32 -9.51
CA PRO A 190 5.12 21.77 -8.30
C PRO A 190 3.69 21.28 -8.51
N GLU A 191 2.89 22.03 -9.23
CA GLU A 191 1.48 21.70 -9.51
C GLU A 191 1.30 20.52 -10.47
N LYS A 192 2.34 20.18 -11.25
CA LYS A 192 2.34 19.07 -12.20
C LYS A 192 2.88 17.76 -11.62
N ARG A 193 3.60 17.78 -10.48
CA ARG A 193 4.34 16.62 -9.95
C ARG A 193 3.47 15.37 -9.77
N ARG A 194 2.25 15.53 -9.24
CA ARG A 194 1.30 14.41 -9.11
C ARG A 194 0.94 13.78 -10.44
N ASN A 195 0.58 14.61 -11.43
CA ASN A 195 0.20 14.14 -12.76
C ASN A 195 1.41 13.51 -13.48
N ALA A 196 2.60 14.05 -13.28
CA ALA A 196 3.84 13.49 -13.81
C ALA A 196 4.08 12.06 -13.27
N ILE A 197 3.97 11.85 -11.95
CA ILE A 197 4.05 10.49 -11.34
C ILE A 197 2.92 9.59 -11.86
N MET A 198 1.67 10.07 -11.94
CA MET A 198 0.57 9.29 -12.50
C MET A 198 0.84 8.84 -13.92
N SER A 199 1.51 9.67 -14.74
CA SER A 199 1.82 9.35 -16.15
C SER A 199 2.86 8.23 -16.30
N MET A 200 3.63 7.91 -15.26
CA MET A 200 4.68 6.88 -15.30
C MET A 200 4.19 5.45 -15.54
N HIS A 201 2.87 5.19 -15.51
CA HIS A 201 2.31 3.90 -15.94
C HIS A 201 2.53 3.59 -17.43
N ARG A 202 2.99 4.57 -18.21
CA ARG A 202 3.26 4.48 -19.65
C ARG A 202 4.74 4.78 -19.95
N GLY A 203 5.23 4.19 -21.03
CA GLY A 203 6.58 4.44 -21.52
C GLY A 203 7.67 3.67 -20.77
N ALA A 204 8.93 4.04 -21.00
CA ALA A 204 10.07 3.43 -20.31
C ALA A 204 10.13 3.95 -18.87
N PHE A 205 10.52 3.06 -17.94
CA PHE A 205 10.62 3.42 -16.51
C PHE A 205 11.87 4.26 -16.24
N MET A 206 13.00 3.83 -16.80
CA MET A 206 14.24 4.57 -16.76
C MET A 206 14.36 5.43 -18.03
N ASN A 207 14.42 6.74 -17.87
CA ASN A 207 14.58 7.71 -18.96
C ASN A 207 15.66 8.72 -18.58
N PRO A 208 16.40 9.27 -19.56
CA PRO A 208 17.28 10.39 -19.28
C PRO A 208 16.49 11.58 -18.71
N PRO A 209 17.13 12.43 -17.89
CA PRO A 209 16.51 13.63 -17.37
C PRO A 209 15.97 14.53 -18.50
N ALA A 210 14.72 14.97 -18.35
CA ALA A 210 14.09 15.89 -19.31
C ALA A 210 13.18 16.89 -18.57
N ASP A 211 13.00 18.06 -19.16
CA ASP A 211 12.15 19.10 -18.60
C ASP A 211 10.68 18.64 -18.56
N ASP A 212 9.98 19.03 -17.50
CA ASP A 212 8.59 18.67 -17.22
C ASP A 212 8.34 17.16 -17.11
N LYS A 213 9.37 16.32 -16.90
CA LYS A 213 9.21 14.87 -16.71
C LYS A 213 9.88 14.39 -15.43
N PRO A 214 9.27 13.43 -14.71
CA PRO A 214 9.92 12.77 -13.60
C PRO A 214 11.10 11.95 -14.13
N HIS A 215 12.22 11.99 -13.42
CA HIS A 215 13.40 11.20 -13.74
C HIS A 215 13.64 10.16 -12.66
N VAL A 216 13.57 8.86 -13.02
CA VAL A 216 13.97 7.78 -12.13
C VAL A 216 15.49 7.75 -12.10
N VAL A 217 16.06 8.22 -10.98
CA VAL A 217 17.52 8.26 -10.77
C VAL A 217 18.06 6.84 -10.69
N ASP A 218 17.37 6.01 -9.89
CA ASP A 218 17.68 4.59 -9.76
C ASP A 218 16.47 3.86 -9.15
N TRP A 219 16.45 2.52 -9.31
CA TRP A 219 15.51 1.65 -8.65
C TRP A 219 16.14 0.29 -8.35
N ILE A 220 15.72 -0.35 -7.28
CA ILE A 220 16.17 -1.68 -6.89
C ILE A 220 15.00 -2.51 -6.36
N SER A 221 14.98 -3.79 -6.69
CA SER A 221 14.18 -4.80 -6.00
C SER A 221 15.10 -5.69 -5.17
N VAL A 222 15.13 -5.43 -3.87
CA VAL A 222 15.88 -6.25 -2.91
C VAL A 222 15.08 -7.54 -2.68
N PRO A 223 15.64 -8.75 -2.90
CA PRO A 223 14.90 -10.02 -2.76
C PRO A 223 14.71 -10.43 -1.30
N LEU A 224 14.43 -9.44 -0.45
CA LEU A 224 14.15 -9.53 0.98
C LEU A 224 12.89 -8.74 1.29
N GLY A 225 11.80 -9.44 1.54
CA GLY A 225 10.57 -8.91 2.11
C GLY A 225 10.33 -9.47 3.50
N VAL A 226 9.17 -9.19 4.09
CA VAL A 226 8.89 -9.56 5.49
C VAL A 226 8.93 -11.07 5.75
N ALA A 227 8.55 -11.91 4.80
CA ALA A 227 8.59 -13.34 4.95
C ALA A 227 9.99 -13.91 4.71
N THR A 228 10.66 -13.48 3.63
CA THR A 228 11.99 -13.97 3.27
C THR A 228 13.04 -13.55 4.28
N LEU A 229 13.03 -12.30 4.76
CA LEU A 229 13.98 -11.83 5.76
C LEU A 229 13.80 -12.56 7.09
N LYS A 230 12.56 -12.80 7.52
CA LYS A 230 12.28 -13.62 8.70
C LYS A 230 12.88 -15.01 8.58
N ASP A 231 12.74 -15.66 7.40
CA ASP A 231 13.23 -17.02 7.18
C ASP A 231 14.77 -17.10 7.17
N TYR A 232 15.47 -16.00 6.83
CA TYR A 232 16.93 -15.94 6.91
C TYR A 232 17.47 -16.05 8.34
N PHE A 233 16.75 -15.49 9.31
CA PHE A 233 17.18 -15.39 10.71
C PHE A 233 16.31 -16.20 11.68
N ARG A 234 15.64 -17.25 11.17
CA ARG A 234 14.75 -18.08 11.99
C ARG A 234 15.46 -18.82 13.11
N GLU A 235 16.77 -19.11 12.96
CA GLU A 235 17.57 -19.85 13.92
C GLU A 235 18.12 -18.93 15.04
N VAL A 236 17.91 -17.63 14.98
CA VAL A 236 18.32 -16.68 16.03
C VAL A 236 17.19 -16.57 17.03
N ASP A 237 17.38 -17.12 18.23
CA ASP A 237 16.31 -17.17 19.25
C ASP A 237 16.06 -15.83 19.93
N ASP A 238 17.12 -15.06 20.22
CA ASP A 238 16.98 -13.74 20.83
C ASP A 238 16.30 -12.75 19.88
N ASP A 239 15.19 -12.19 20.33
CA ASP A 239 14.33 -11.32 19.52
C ASP A 239 15.03 -10.01 19.13
N SER A 240 15.79 -9.41 20.03
CA SER A 240 16.51 -8.15 19.81
C SER A 240 17.71 -8.35 18.89
N ALA A 241 18.49 -9.42 19.11
CA ALA A 241 19.60 -9.78 18.24
C ALA A 241 19.12 -10.10 16.82
N ARG A 242 18.02 -10.86 16.70
CA ARG A 242 17.40 -11.16 15.41
C ARG A 242 16.99 -9.89 14.68
N PHE A 243 16.35 -8.95 15.39
CA PHE A 243 15.95 -7.67 14.82
C PHE A 243 17.14 -6.87 14.31
N ALA A 244 18.19 -6.76 15.13
CA ALA A 244 19.41 -6.03 14.77
C ALA A 244 20.11 -6.63 13.55
N LEU A 245 20.24 -7.98 13.51
CA LEU A 245 20.82 -8.69 12.38
C LEU A 245 20.00 -8.54 11.10
N MET A 246 18.66 -8.61 11.18
CA MET A 246 17.77 -8.39 10.04
C MET A 246 17.94 -6.98 9.48
N SER A 247 18.00 -5.96 10.36
CA SER A 247 18.13 -4.57 9.94
C SER A 247 19.50 -4.32 9.28
N TRP A 248 20.58 -4.80 9.89
CA TRP A 248 21.93 -4.69 9.34
C TRP A 248 22.05 -5.42 7.98
N TYR A 249 21.62 -6.67 7.91
CA TYR A 249 21.70 -7.46 6.69
C TYR A 249 20.90 -6.85 5.53
N PHE A 250 19.75 -6.27 5.83
CA PHE A 250 18.97 -5.57 4.81
C PHE A 250 19.70 -4.32 4.31
N GLU A 251 20.32 -3.56 5.20
CA GLU A 251 21.07 -2.35 4.84
C GLU A 251 22.24 -2.65 3.90
N GLU A 252 22.96 -3.76 4.11
CA GLU A 252 24.04 -4.18 3.20
C GLU A 252 23.54 -4.39 1.76
N GLN A 253 22.29 -4.79 1.57
CA GLN A 253 21.74 -5.00 0.23
C GLN A 253 21.46 -3.68 -0.52
N LEU A 254 21.52 -2.54 0.18
CA LEU A 254 21.31 -1.22 -0.42
C LEU A 254 22.55 -0.65 -1.12
N GLU A 255 23.73 -1.24 -0.94
CA GLU A 255 24.98 -0.75 -1.53
C GLU A 255 24.93 -0.64 -3.07
N ALA A 256 24.12 -1.48 -3.73
CA ALA A 256 23.92 -1.44 -5.17
C ALA A 256 23.01 -0.30 -5.64
N PHE A 257 22.27 0.33 -4.72
CA PHE A 257 21.35 1.43 -5.01
C PHE A 257 22.09 2.76 -5.03
N THR A 258 22.13 3.43 -6.17
CA THR A 258 22.93 4.64 -6.38
C THR A 258 22.73 5.72 -5.29
N PRO A 259 21.48 6.05 -4.89
CA PRO A 259 21.25 7.06 -3.84
C PRO A 259 21.76 6.66 -2.44
N TYR A 260 22.14 5.42 -2.23
CA TYR A 260 22.72 4.97 -0.95
C TYR A 260 24.04 5.70 -0.62
N ARG A 261 24.84 6.00 -1.65
CA ARG A 261 26.16 6.66 -1.48
C ARG A 261 26.05 8.17 -1.30
N ASP A 262 24.95 8.76 -1.76
CA ASP A 262 24.69 10.20 -1.73
C ASP A 262 23.64 10.58 -0.67
N ALA A 263 23.57 9.83 0.43
CA ALA A 263 22.58 9.99 1.51
C ALA A 263 22.75 11.31 2.28
N GLN A 264 22.89 12.44 1.58
CA GLN A 264 22.83 13.77 2.19
C GLN A 264 21.39 14.22 2.34
N ALA A 265 21.12 14.96 3.43
CA ALA A 265 19.80 15.53 3.68
C ALA A 265 19.40 16.45 2.50
N HIS A 266 18.62 15.94 1.56
CA HIS A 266 18.07 16.74 0.48
C HIS A 266 16.97 17.64 1.02
N ARG A 267 17.05 18.94 0.72
CA ARG A 267 15.92 19.86 0.89
C ARG A 267 14.78 19.35 -0.01
N ALA A 268 13.54 19.43 0.48
CA ALA A 268 12.36 18.95 -0.24
C ALA A 268 12.37 17.43 -0.57
N PHE A 269 12.92 16.62 0.34
CA PHE A 269 12.87 15.16 0.28
C PHE A 269 11.60 14.63 0.91
N GLN A 270 10.95 13.70 0.23
CA GLN A 270 9.78 12.97 0.72
C GLN A 270 9.99 11.48 0.54
N VAL A 271 9.66 10.71 1.57
CA VAL A 271 9.49 9.25 1.48
C VAL A 271 7.99 8.95 1.38
N ILE A 272 7.59 8.07 0.47
CA ILE A 272 6.26 7.48 0.48
C ILE A 272 6.42 5.98 0.66
N GLY A 273 5.89 5.49 1.78
CA GLY A 273 5.97 4.07 2.11
C GLY A 273 4.63 3.37 1.94
N THR A 274 4.61 2.26 1.19
CA THR A 274 3.46 1.37 1.07
C THR A 274 3.78 0.00 1.62
N SER A 275 2.87 -0.61 2.25
CA SER A 275 2.85 -2.02 2.68
C SER A 275 1.99 -2.26 3.92
N GLY A 276 1.81 -3.54 4.24
CA GLY A 276 1.19 -3.93 5.51
C GLY A 276 2.01 -3.57 6.75
N THR A 277 3.33 -3.50 6.66
CA THR A 277 4.21 -3.07 7.75
C THR A 277 4.01 -1.60 8.05
N ILE A 278 4.13 -0.75 7.03
CA ILE A 278 4.08 0.71 7.18
C ILE A 278 2.71 1.15 7.68
N THR A 279 1.63 0.59 7.13
CA THR A 279 0.27 0.89 7.61
C THR A 279 0.01 0.37 9.03
N THR A 280 0.68 -0.71 9.48
CA THR A 280 0.59 -1.19 10.86
C THR A 280 1.35 -0.27 11.82
N VAL A 281 2.54 0.18 11.45
CA VAL A 281 3.32 1.18 12.22
C VAL A 281 2.51 2.46 12.39
N ALA A 282 1.91 2.96 11.31
CA ALA A 282 1.04 4.14 11.32
C ALA A 282 -0.19 3.95 12.23
N ALA A 283 -0.89 2.81 12.14
CA ALA A 283 -2.03 2.50 13.00
C ALA A 283 -1.62 2.42 14.50
N SER A 284 -0.43 1.89 14.78
CA SER A 284 0.11 1.84 16.14
C SER A 284 0.50 3.23 16.66
N TYR A 285 1.10 4.07 15.84
CA TYR A 285 1.38 5.46 16.16
C TYR A 285 0.11 6.23 16.53
N LEU A 286 -0.96 6.05 15.75
CA LEU A 286 -2.28 6.64 16.01
C LEU A 286 -3.04 5.93 17.14
N ARG A 287 -2.48 4.91 17.77
CA ARG A 287 -3.08 4.12 18.85
C ARG A 287 -4.47 3.54 18.48
N LEU A 288 -4.66 3.16 17.23
CA LEU A 288 -5.93 2.63 16.73
C LEU A 288 -6.17 1.22 17.24
N LYS A 289 -7.22 1.03 18.05
CA LYS A 289 -7.67 -0.32 18.48
C LYS A 289 -8.28 -1.14 17.33
N ARG A 290 -8.81 -0.46 16.33
CA ARG A 290 -9.35 -1.04 15.09
C ARG A 290 -8.78 -0.26 13.92
N TYR A 291 -8.31 -0.97 12.91
CA TYR A 291 -7.74 -0.36 11.72
C TYR A 291 -8.77 0.55 11.02
N ASP A 292 -8.33 1.76 10.66
CA ASP A 292 -9.13 2.76 9.95
C ASP A 292 -8.29 3.34 8.81
N ARG A 293 -8.62 2.91 7.59
CA ARG A 293 -7.92 3.33 6.38
C ARG A 293 -7.88 4.85 6.20
N ASN A 294 -8.99 5.51 6.49
CA ASN A 294 -9.11 6.97 6.29
C ASN A 294 -8.18 7.78 7.20
N LYS A 295 -7.75 7.21 8.31
CA LYS A 295 -6.79 7.83 9.25
C LYS A 295 -5.36 7.48 8.91
N VAL A 296 -5.13 6.32 8.30
CA VAL A 296 -3.79 5.79 8.01
C VAL A 296 -3.29 6.26 6.65
N ASP A 297 -4.13 6.21 5.61
CA ASP A 297 -3.73 6.64 4.27
C ASP A 297 -3.51 8.15 4.22
N GLY A 298 -2.30 8.55 3.83
CA GLY A 298 -1.87 9.95 3.81
C GLY A 298 -1.33 10.47 5.14
N LEU A 299 -1.28 9.65 6.21
CA LEU A 299 -0.60 10.07 7.45
C LEU A 299 0.87 10.39 7.14
N VAL A 300 1.35 11.50 7.68
CA VAL A 300 2.76 11.89 7.60
C VAL A 300 3.42 11.61 8.94
N MET A 301 4.55 10.92 8.89
CA MET A 301 5.39 10.61 10.05
C MET A 301 6.83 11.03 9.78
N ASN A 302 7.59 11.35 10.81
CA ASN A 302 9.04 11.49 10.72
C ASN A 302 9.76 10.22 11.19
N SER A 303 11.07 10.14 10.97
CA SER A 303 11.88 8.98 11.33
C SER A 303 11.86 8.67 12.85
N ASP A 304 11.83 9.69 13.72
CA ASP A 304 11.77 9.51 15.17
C ASP A 304 10.43 8.90 15.62
N GLN A 305 9.32 9.29 14.99
CA GLN A 305 8.00 8.73 15.27
C GLN A 305 7.93 7.25 14.86
N VAL A 306 8.52 6.91 13.71
CA VAL A 306 8.62 5.52 13.25
C VAL A 306 9.46 4.70 14.23
N ASP A 307 10.63 5.20 14.62
CA ASP A 307 11.53 4.54 15.55
C ASP A 307 10.90 4.34 16.95
N SER A 308 10.15 5.34 17.43
CA SER A 308 9.41 5.24 18.70
C SER A 308 8.44 4.07 18.71
N VAL A 309 7.67 3.86 17.61
CA VAL A 309 6.75 2.71 17.49
C VAL A 309 7.51 1.39 17.42
N ILE A 310 8.63 1.35 16.72
CA ILE A 310 9.44 0.12 16.58
C ILE A 310 10.06 -0.26 17.93
N ARG A 311 10.54 0.72 18.71
CA ARG A 311 11.00 0.48 20.09
C ARG A 311 9.89 -0.07 20.99
N GLU A 312 8.66 0.44 20.84
CA GLU A 312 7.50 -0.12 21.57
C GLU A 312 7.29 -1.59 21.19
N TYR A 313 7.40 -1.96 19.90
CA TYR A 313 7.30 -3.35 19.48
C TYR A 313 8.38 -4.26 20.07
N LEU A 314 9.62 -3.77 20.15
CA LEU A 314 10.72 -4.50 20.80
C LEU A 314 10.43 -4.71 22.28
N ALA A 315 10.00 -3.64 22.98
CA ALA A 315 9.67 -3.69 24.41
C ALA A 315 8.52 -4.65 24.74
N LEU A 316 7.52 -4.77 23.86
CA LEU A 316 6.41 -5.72 24.00
C LEU A 316 6.87 -7.18 23.95
N GLY A 317 7.96 -7.47 23.28
CA GLY A 317 8.42 -8.84 23.04
C GLY A 317 7.44 -9.66 22.18
N PRO A 318 7.75 -10.91 21.85
CA PRO A 318 6.93 -11.76 20.99
C PRO A 318 5.51 -11.99 21.51
N ILE A 319 5.36 -12.20 22.83
CA ILE A 319 4.06 -12.45 23.47
C ILE A 319 3.19 -11.19 23.43
N GLY A 320 3.75 -10.04 23.84
CA GLY A 320 3.00 -8.78 23.82
C GLY A 320 2.56 -8.38 22.43
N ARG A 321 3.41 -8.50 21.41
CA ARG A 321 3.05 -8.24 20.01
C ARG A 321 1.92 -9.13 19.50
N ARG A 322 1.88 -10.40 19.91
CA ARG A 322 0.80 -11.33 19.53
C ARG A 322 -0.56 -10.91 20.13
N GLN A 323 -0.55 -10.27 21.30
CA GLN A 323 -1.74 -9.82 22.01
C GLN A 323 -2.15 -8.39 21.64
N ASP A 324 -1.27 -7.63 20.99
CA ASP A 324 -1.55 -6.24 20.63
C ASP A 324 -2.57 -6.15 19.47
N PRO A 325 -3.75 -5.58 19.71
CA PRO A 325 -4.79 -5.48 18.69
C PRO A 325 -4.40 -4.57 17.51
N ARG A 326 -3.43 -3.66 17.70
CA ARG A 326 -2.93 -2.74 16.69
C ARG A 326 -2.13 -3.46 15.60
N ILE A 327 -1.41 -4.52 15.98
CA ILE A 327 -0.60 -5.34 15.06
C ILE A 327 -1.47 -6.33 14.31
N GLY A 328 -2.48 -6.92 14.98
CA GLY A 328 -3.40 -7.90 14.42
C GLY A 328 -2.81 -9.32 14.36
N ARG A 329 -3.73 -10.30 14.37
CA ARG A 329 -3.37 -11.73 14.48
C ARG A 329 -2.54 -12.28 13.32
N GLU A 330 -2.69 -11.75 12.13
CA GLU A 330 -1.98 -12.24 10.94
C GLU A 330 -0.58 -11.64 10.78
N ARG A 331 -0.33 -10.46 11.38
CA ARG A 331 0.90 -9.69 11.17
C ARG A 331 1.95 -9.88 12.26
N HIS A 332 1.56 -10.34 13.46
CA HIS A 332 2.48 -10.44 14.61
C HIS A 332 3.74 -11.28 14.33
N THR A 333 3.67 -12.23 13.40
CA THR A 333 4.83 -13.07 13.04
C THR A 333 5.80 -12.41 12.07
N GLN A 334 5.39 -11.34 11.38
CA GLN A 334 6.17 -10.69 10.31
C GLN A 334 6.45 -9.22 10.60
N ILE A 335 5.81 -8.63 11.61
CA ILE A 335 5.94 -7.20 11.88
C ILE A 335 7.39 -6.80 12.18
N MET A 336 8.14 -7.65 12.89
CA MET A 336 9.52 -7.34 13.25
C MET A 336 10.49 -7.37 12.08
N SER A 337 10.31 -8.27 11.11
CA SER A 337 11.11 -8.25 9.88
C SER A 337 10.80 -7.02 9.01
N GLY A 338 9.52 -6.62 8.92
CA GLY A 338 9.16 -5.38 8.25
C GLY A 338 9.66 -4.14 8.98
N ALA A 339 9.60 -4.13 10.31
CA ALA A 339 10.17 -3.07 11.14
C ALA A 339 11.69 -2.97 10.98
N ALA A 340 12.40 -4.10 10.87
CA ALA A 340 13.85 -4.12 10.65
C ALA A 340 14.23 -3.51 9.29
N ILE A 341 13.47 -3.83 8.23
CA ILE A 341 13.61 -3.20 6.91
C ILE A 341 13.39 -1.68 7.03
N LEU A 342 12.30 -1.27 7.66
CA LEU A 342 11.97 0.14 7.80
C LEU A 342 13.00 0.90 8.64
N THR A 343 13.53 0.29 9.70
CA THR A 343 14.63 0.86 10.50
C THR A 343 15.89 1.05 9.67
N ALA A 344 16.28 0.08 8.85
CA ALA A 344 17.42 0.22 7.95
C ALA A 344 17.24 1.39 6.99
N LEU A 345 16.06 1.49 6.37
CA LEU A 345 15.74 2.57 5.42
C LEU A 345 15.74 3.95 6.09
N MET A 346 15.14 4.08 7.29
CA MET A 346 15.13 5.36 8.03
C MET A 346 16.48 5.75 8.61
N ARG A 347 17.41 4.80 8.80
CA ARG A 347 18.79 5.09 9.19
C ARG A 347 19.60 5.62 8.00
N VAL A 348 19.42 5.05 6.83
CA VAL A 348 20.09 5.50 5.60
C VAL A 348 19.54 6.83 5.11
N TRP A 349 18.20 6.97 5.08
CA TRP A 349 17.51 8.18 4.62
C TRP A 349 16.57 8.72 5.71
N PRO A 350 17.12 9.40 6.73
CA PRO A 350 16.30 10.08 7.73
C PRO A 350 15.39 11.10 7.04
N THR A 351 14.14 11.17 7.47
CA THR A 351 13.18 12.08 6.84
C THR A 351 12.23 12.67 7.88
N ASP A 352 11.88 13.96 7.67
CA ASP A 352 10.81 14.62 8.42
C ASP A 352 9.43 14.34 7.80
N ARG A 353 9.41 13.72 6.59
CA ARG A 353 8.20 13.50 5.82
C ARG A 353 8.20 12.11 5.19
N MET A 354 7.69 11.14 5.92
CA MET A 354 7.28 9.85 5.39
C MET A 354 5.76 9.80 5.29
N SER A 355 5.23 9.84 4.08
CA SER A 355 3.79 9.66 3.83
C SER A 355 3.43 8.19 3.78
N VAL A 356 2.41 7.80 4.51
CA VAL A 356 1.92 6.42 4.58
C VAL A 356 0.90 6.18 3.48
N ALA A 357 1.13 5.20 2.62
CA ALA A 357 0.22 4.80 1.58
C ALA A 357 -0.49 3.48 1.94
N ASP A 358 -1.82 3.51 2.13
CA ASP A 358 -2.64 2.29 2.20
C ASP A 358 -3.17 1.93 0.82
N ARG A 359 -2.28 1.94 -0.13
CA ARG A 359 -2.45 1.59 -1.53
C ARG A 359 -1.16 0.98 -2.04
N GLY A 360 -1.19 0.32 -3.19
CA GLY A 360 0.00 -0.35 -3.73
C GLY A 360 -0.28 -0.93 -5.11
N LEU A 361 0.33 -2.06 -5.43
CA LEU A 361 0.27 -2.71 -6.74
C LEU A 361 -1.16 -2.80 -7.32
N ARG A 362 -2.16 -3.19 -6.53
CA ARG A 362 -3.55 -3.35 -6.99
C ARG A 362 -4.18 -2.03 -7.43
N GLU A 363 -3.97 -0.98 -6.67
CA GLU A 363 -4.44 0.36 -7.00
C GLU A 363 -3.73 0.90 -8.24
N GLY A 364 -2.43 0.65 -8.38
CA GLY A 364 -1.66 0.96 -9.59
C GLY A 364 -2.18 0.23 -10.82
N LEU A 365 -2.47 -1.08 -10.70
CA LEU A 365 -3.08 -1.89 -11.77
C LEU A 365 -4.44 -1.35 -12.20
N LEU A 366 -5.32 -1.04 -11.25
CA LEU A 366 -6.65 -0.46 -11.53
C LEU A 366 -6.52 0.87 -12.25
N PHE A 367 -5.66 1.75 -11.74
CA PHE A 367 -5.42 3.05 -12.35
C PHE A 367 -4.91 2.93 -13.79
N ALA A 368 -3.87 2.11 -14.01
CA ALA A 368 -3.28 1.90 -15.33
C ALA A 368 -4.30 1.33 -16.32
N GLN A 369 -5.12 0.36 -15.90
CA GLN A 369 -6.14 -0.28 -16.73
C GLN A 369 -7.27 0.70 -17.09
N MET A 370 -7.82 1.43 -16.10
CA MET A 370 -8.87 2.41 -16.32
C MET A 370 -8.39 3.61 -17.15
N SER A 371 -7.14 4.05 -16.94
CA SER A 371 -6.51 5.10 -17.75
C SER A 371 -6.30 4.67 -19.20
N HIS A 372 -5.86 3.42 -19.42
CA HIS A 372 -5.70 2.86 -20.77
C HIS A 372 -7.05 2.81 -21.52
N ASP A 373 -8.12 2.45 -20.85
CA ASP A 373 -9.47 2.36 -21.41
C ASP A 373 -10.17 3.72 -21.53
N GLY A 374 -9.53 4.82 -21.10
CA GLY A 374 -10.15 6.16 -21.10
C GLY A 374 -11.33 6.28 -20.15
N ALA A 375 -11.39 5.43 -19.11
CA ALA A 375 -12.47 5.38 -18.14
C ALA A 375 -12.32 6.39 -16.99
N LEU A 376 -11.15 7.04 -16.88
CA LEU A 376 -10.88 8.09 -15.91
C LEU A 376 -10.84 9.46 -16.61
N ASP A 377 -11.51 10.45 -16.01
CA ASP A 377 -11.48 11.84 -16.45
C ASP A 377 -10.16 12.49 -16.00
N LEU A 378 -9.05 12.08 -16.60
CA LEU A 378 -7.74 12.69 -16.36
C LEU A 378 -7.68 13.97 -17.17
N LYS A 379 -7.92 15.12 -16.53
CA LYS A 379 -7.67 16.42 -17.17
C LYS A 379 -6.18 16.54 -17.48
N PRO A 380 -5.82 17.03 -18.69
CA PRO A 380 -4.45 17.23 -19.11
C PRO A 380 -3.71 18.22 -18.21
#